data_a9ea75aa46f51d30b121e7dce35c8590
#
_entry.id   a9ea75aa46f51d30b121e7dce35c8590
#
_cell.length_a   1.000
_cell.length_b   1.000
_cell.length_c   1.000
_cell.angle_alpha   90.00
_cell.angle_beta   90.00
_cell.angle_gamma   90.00
#
_symmetry.space_group_name_H-M   'P 1'
#
loop_
_entity.id
_entity.type
_entity.pdbx_description
1 polymer ?
#
loop_
_entity_poly.entity_id
_entity_poly.type
_entity_poly.pdbx_seq_one_letter_code
_entity_poly.pdbx_strand_id
1 'polypeptide(L)'
;SDLPKALRQELAQRPFGEAVRLEVSQSCVAHLSDFLLAEFNLTPASLYPVQGPVNLGRLISLTGLVQGVDATGADLAFTPFKPVWPKQLKHDESFFTQLQLGDVLIHRPYESFDAVIKFLHEAVHDPKVLAIHQTIYRTGSDTRMLNLLQEAVRRGKEVLVVVEIKARFDEETNINWAESLEAIGAQIVYGMVGLKTHAKMLLVMRQEGKRIKRYAHVSTGNYNANTAKLYTDICMLTSNLTLTREIEYVFRHLTSQIALPRMRQLLVAPFNLQATMLRQIAVAKRACVMGGSAKIVAKMNSLTDNVLVKALIGAAQQGVTIDLVIRGACILPVDVPCVENRIRIRSIVGRFLEHSRIFYFEINALNGQTNKRMWLSSADWMSRNMMRRVEIAWPILDGQMQTRVMQECLLPYLDDTEDAWVL
;
A
#
# COMPACT_ATOMS: atom_id res chain seq x y z
N SER A 1 -19.36 -20.27 4.41
CA SER A 1 -20.16 -19.07 4.11
C SER A 1 -20.39 -18.98 2.61
N ASP A 2 -21.59 -18.58 2.18
CA ASP A 2 -21.98 -18.51 0.75
C ASP A 2 -21.31 -17.36 -0.02
N LEU A 3 -20.48 -16.53 0.65
CA LEU A 3 -19.89 -15.33 0.06
C LEU A 3 -18.94 -15.63 -1.13
N PRO A 4 -17.99 -16.58 -1.06
CA PRO A 4 -17.17 -16.96 -2.21
C PRO A 4 -18.00 -17.47 -3.39
N LYS A 5 -19.03 -18.28 -3.12
CA LYS A 5 -19.94 -18.81 -4.14
C LYS A 5 -20.75 -17.69 -4.82
N ALA A 6 -21.32 -16.78 -4.04
CA ALA A 6 -22.04 -15.63 -4.57
C ALA A 6 -21.15 -14.73 -5.43
N LEU A 7 -19.89 -14.50 -4.99
CA LEU A 7 -18.94 -13.70 -5.75
C LEU A 7 -18.51 -14.38 -7.05
N ARG A 8 -18.31 -15.71 -7.05
CA ARG A 8 -18.05 -16.46 -8.31
C ARG A 8 -19.19 -16.33 -9.30
N GLN A 9 -20.44 -16.38 -8.84
CA GLN A 9 -21.60 -16.17 -9.70
C GLN A 9 -21.62 -14.74 -10.27
N GLU A 10 -21.32 -13.73 -9.45
CA GLU A 10 -21.23 -12.34 -9.89
C GLU A 10 -20.09 -12.14 -10.90
N LEU A 11 -18.91 -12.75 -10.68
CA LEU A 11 -17.77 -12.70 -11.59
C LEU A 11 -18.09 -13.33 -12.95
N ALA A 12 -18.81 -14.45 -12.96
CA ALA A 12 -19.22 -15.10 -14.20
C ALA A 12 -20.21 -14.25 -15.01
N GLN A 13 -20.96 -13.35 -14.37
CA GLN A 13 -21.91 -12.44 -15.04
C GLN A 13 -21.25 -11.12 -15.49
N ARG A 14 -20.06 -10.76 -15.02
CA ARG A 14 -19.38 -9.50 -15.38
C ARG A 14 -19.22 -9.23 -16.89
N PRO A 15 -18.91 -10.26 -17.72
CA PRO A 15 -18.82 -10.04 -19.18
C PRO A 15 -20.15 -9.62 -19.81
N PHE A 16 -21.26 -9.87 -19.12
CA PHE A 16 -22.63 -9.54 -19.53
C PHE A 16 -23.18 -8.30 -18.83
N GLY A 17 -22.31 -7.50 -18.17
CA GLY A 17 -22.68 -6.24 -17.56
C GLY A 17 -23.15 -5.22 -18.59
N GLU A 18 -23.94 -4.23 -18.17
CA GLU A 18 -24.40 -3.15 -19.03
C GLU A 18 -23.23 -2.39 -19.67
N ALA A 19 -23.27 -2.23 -20.99
CA ALA A 19 -22.34 -1.38 -21.70
C ALA A 19 -22.61 0.09 -21.34
N VAL A 20 -21.54 0.87 -21.17
CA VAL A 20 -21.66 2.32 -20.84
C VAL A 20 -20.99 3.21 -21.90
N ARG A 21 -20.24 2.60 -22.82
CA ARG A 21 -19.48 3.30 -23.87
C ARG A 21 -19.28 2.39 -25.07
N LEU A 22 -19.44 2.94 -26.27
CA LEU A 22 -19.16 2.28 -27.53
C LEU A 22 -18.07 3.07 -28.28
N GLU A 23 -16.92 2.46 -28.48
CA GLU A 23 -15.86 3.01 -29.34
C GLU A 23 -15.89 2.31 -30.69
N VAL A 24 -15.92 3.10 -31.76
CA VAL A 24 -15.89 2.61 -33.14
C VAL A 24 -14.81 3.33 -33.93
N SER A 25 -14.28 2.69 -34.99
CA SER A 25 -13.41 3.38 -35.93
C SER A 25 -14.18 4.55 -36.56
N GLN A 26 -13.50 5.67 -36.84
CA GLN A 26 -14.08 6.81 -37.51
C GLN A 26 -14.67 6.45 -38.90
N SER A 27 -14.16 5.39 -39.55
CA SER A 27 -14.67 4.83 -40.82
C SER A 27 -15.82 3.83 -40.61
N CYS A 28 -16.30 3.61 -39.40
CA CYS A 28 -17.42 2.72 -39.13
C CYS A 28 -18.69 3.27 -39.82
N VAL A 29 -19.36 2.43 -40.56
CA VAL A 29 -20.62 2.82 -41.22
C VAL A 29 -21.74 2.99 -40.20
N ALA A 30 -22.57 4.02 -40.37
CA ALA A 30 -23.56 4.45 -39.41
C ALA A 30 -24.50 3.31 -38.97
N HIS A 31 -24.98 2.48 -39.90
CA HIS A 31 -25.92 1.43 -39.58
C HIS A 31 -25.35 0.36 -38.59
N LEU A 32 -24.02 0.16 -38.59
CA LEU A 32 -23.40 -0.77 -37.63
C LEU A 32 -23.28 -0.13 -36.22
N SER A 33 -22.91 1.14 -36.16
CA SER A 33 -22.88 1.85 -34.88
C SER A 33 -24.28 2.00 -34.29
N ASP A 34 -25.29 2.29 -35.08
CA ASP A 34 -26.67 2.40 -34.63
C ASP A 34 -27.23 1.07 -34.17
N PHE A 35 -26.91 -0.01 -34.88
CA PHE A 35 -27.27 -1.38 -34.47
C PHE A 35 -26.65 -1.72 -33.10
N LEU A 36 -25.37 -1.45 -32.91
CA LEU A 36 -24.70 -1.73 -31.63
C LEU A 36 -25.22 -0.83 -30.49
N LEU A 37 -25.52 0.43 -30.76
CA LEU A 37 -26.14 1.31 -29.78
C LEU A 37 -27.50 0.74 -29.31
N ALA A 38 -28.32 0.29 -30.27
CA ALA A 38 -29.62 -0.31 -29.95
C ALA A 38 -29.49 -1.62 -29.17
N GLU A 39 -28.58 -2.52 -29.60
CA GLU A 39 -28.37 -3.83 -28.99
C GLU A 39 -27.88 -3.73 -27.52
N PHE A 40 -27.02 -2.74 -27.24
CA PHE A 40 -26.48 -2.50 -25.92
C PHE A 40 -27.24 -1.45 -25.09
N ASN A 41 -28.42 -1.00 -25.55
CA ASN A 41 -29.22 0.05 -24.91
C ASN A 41 -28.42 1.34 -24.61
N LEU A 42 -27.55 1.73 -25.52
CA LEU A 42 -26.75 2.93 -25.43
C LEU A 42 -27.39 4.11 -26.16
N THR A 43 -27.14 5.31 -25.67
CA THR A 43 -27.54 6.55 -26.36
C THR A 43 -26.45 7.02 -27.32
N PRO A 44 -26.76 7.86 -28.31
CA PRO A 44 -25.74 8.47 -29.19
C PRO A 44 -24.64 9.22 -28.43
N ALA A 45 -24.91 9.73 -27.23
CA ALA A 45 -23.91 10.35 -26.35
C ALA A 45 -22.84 9.38 -25.85
N SER A 46 -23.11 8.09 -25.91
CA SER A 46 -22.16 7.03 -25.53
C SER A 46 -21.30 6.54 -26.70
N LEU A 47 -21.50 7.08 -27.92
CA LEU A 47 -20.73 6.73 -29.10
C LEU A 47 -19.49 7.61 -29.24
N TYR A 48 -18.33 6.97 -29.38
CA TYR A 48 -17.03 7.63 -29.55
C TYR A 48 -16.35 7.16 -30.84
N PRO A 49 -16.47 7.92 -31.95
CA PRO A 49 -15.68 7.67 -33.15
C PRO A 49 -14.19 7.96 -32.88
N VAL A 50 -13.33 6.97 -33.10
CA VAL A 50 -11.89 7.04 -32.82
C VAL A 50 -11.13 7.13 -34.15
N GLN A 51 -10.28 8.14 -34.28
CA GLN A 51 -9.34 8.25 -35.40
C GLN A 51 -8.12 7.37 -35.07
N GLY A 52 -8.08 6.18 -35.67
CA GLY A 52 -7.04 5.18 -35.43
C GLY A 52 -7.59 3.86 -34.88
N PRO A 53 -6.73 3.00 -34.33
CA PRO A 53 -7.15 1.72 -33.77
C PRO A 53 -8.05 1.90 -32.54
N VAL A 54 -9.16 1.17 -32.52
CA VAL A 54 -9.99 1.05 -31.31
C VAL A 54 -9.33 0.09 -30.32
N ASN A 55 -9.65 0.22 -29.02
CA ASN A 55 -9.13 -0.63 -27.95
C ASN A 55 -7.60 -0.64 -27.86
N LEU A 56 -6.99 0.54 -27.75
CA LEU A 56 -5.53 0.71 -27.60
C LEU A 56 -4.94 -0.07 -26.40
N GLY A 57 -5.77 -0.43 -25.40
CA GLY A 57 -5.34 -1.25 -24.27
C GLY A 57 -4.76 -2.62 -24.69
N ARG A 58 -5.15 -3.16 -25.85
CA ARG A 58 -4.56 -4.40 -26.40
C ARG A 58 -3.10 -4.25 -26.81
N LEU A 59 -2.64 -3.03 -27.11
CA LEU A 59 -1.26 -2.78 -27.50
C LEU A 59 -0.26 -3.06 -26.37
N ILE A 60 -0.71 -3.17 -25.13
CA ILE A 60 0.16 -3.57 -24.01
C ILE A 60 0.81 -4.94 -24.24
N SER A 61 0.18 -5.83 -25.02
CA SER A 61 0.75 -7.14 -25.37
C SER A 61 2.00 -7.02 -26.24
N LEU A 62 2.16 -5.90 -26.98
CA LEU A 62 3.35 -5.65 -27.79
C LEU A 62 4.61 -5.54 -26.93
N THR A 63 4.49 -5.02 -25.70
CA THR A 63 5.63 -4.90 -24.78
C THR A 63 6.26 -6.25 -24.45
N GLY A 64 5.49 -7.35 -24.49
CA GLY A 64 5.98 -8.70 -24.29
C GLY A 64 6.55 -9.36 -25.57
N LEU A 65 6.22 -8.82 -26.74
CA LEU A 65 6.66 -9.33 -28.04
C LEU A 65 7.93 -8.62 -28.53
N VAL A 66 8.10 -7.35 -28.18
CA VAL A 66 9.25 -6.54 -28.56
C VAL A 66 10.40 -6.85 -27.58
N GLN A 67 11.25 -7.80 -27.96
CA GLN A 67 12.51 -8.07 -27.26
C GLN A 67 13.66 -7.57 -28.15
N GLY A 68 14.50 -6.73 -27.59
CA GLY A 68 15.71 -6.28 -28.30
C GLY A 68 15.94 -4.78 -28.20
N VAL A 69 16.65 -4.26 -29.18
CA VAL A 69 17.03 -2.85 -29.32
C VAL A 69 16.10 -2.15 -30.33
N ASP A 70 15.96 -0.85 -30.19
CA ASP A 70 15.29 -0.02 -31.18
C ASP A 70 16.11 0.14 -32.48
N ALA A 71 15.60 0.91 -33.44
CA ALA A 71 16.28 1.18 -34.70
C ALA A 71 17.64 1.90 -34.56
N THR A 72 17.93 2.48 -33.39
CA THR A 72 19.20 3.14 -33.05
C THR A 72 20.16 2.25 -32.27
N GLY A 73 19.75 1.04 -31.91
CA GLY A 73 20.52 0.09 -31.09
C GLY A 73 20.35 0.28 -29.59
N ALA A 74 19.43 1.14 -29.14
CA ALA A 74 19.13 1.34 -27.73
C ALA A 74 18.24 0.23 -27.15
N ASP A 75 18.50 -0.19 -25.93
CA ASP A 75 17.68 -1.17 -25.20
C ASP A 75 16.26 -0.62 -24.95
N LEU A 76 15.24 -1.35 -25.39
CA LEU A 76 13.82 -1.02 -25.18
C LEU A 76 13.31 -1.35 -23.77
N ALA A 77 14.14 -1.99 -22.96
CA ALA A 77 13.80 -2.36 -21.59
C ALA A 77 14.97 -2.06 -20.63
N PHE A 78 14.66 -1.71 -19.41
CA PHE A 78 15.68 -1.59 -18.37
C PHE A 78 16.36 -2.92 -18.13
N THR A 79 17.68 -2.91 -17.92
CA THR A 79 18.42 -4.08 -17.46
C THR A 79 17.77 -4.62 -16.16
N PRO A 80 17.55 -5.94 -16.03
CA PRO A 80 16.92 -6.50 -14.82
C PRO A 80 17.64 -6.06 -13.54
N PHE A 81 16.90 -5.49 -12.61
CA PHE A 81 17.44 -5.08 -11.33
C PHE A 81 17.53 -6.30 -10.37
N LYS A 82 18.68 -6.46 -9.72
CA LYS A 82 18.89 -7.51 -8.71
C LYS A 82 18.85 -6.89 -7.31
N PRO A 83 17.79 -7.15 -6.52
CA PRO A 83 17.72 -6.69 -5.13
C PRO A 83 18.86 -7.26 -4.29
N VAL A 84 19.39 -6.46 -3.36
CA VAL A 84 20.38 -6.93 -2.39
C VAL A 84 19.68 -7.44 -1.13
N TRP A 85 20.37 -8.27 -0.35
CA TRP A 85 19.89 -8.65 0.98
C TRP A 85 19.89 -7.43 1.91
N PRO A 86 18.87 -7.26 2.78
CA PRO A 86 18.82 -6.11 3.69
C PRO A 86 20.05 -6.08 4.59
N LYS A 87 20.78 -4.96 4.58
CA LYS A 87 22.04 -4.81 5.33
C LYS A 87 21.91 -4.99 6.84
N GLN A 88 20.72 -4.71 7.37
CA GLN A 88 20.42 -4.88 8.79
C GLN A 88 20.19 -6.33 9.21
N LEU A 89 20.09 -7.27 8.25
CA LEU A 89 19.80 -8.68 8.50
C LEU A 89 21.00 -9.55 8.15
N LYS A 90 21.42 -10.35 9.11
CA LYS A 90 22.42 -11.39 8.88
C LYS A 90 21.73 -12.67 8.40
N HIS A 91 22.35 -13.33 7.41
CA HIS A 91 21.78 -14.54 6.81
C HIS A 91 21.68 -15.72 7.76
N ASP A 92 22.67 -15.87 8.63
CA ASP A 92 22.85 -17.07 9.45
C ASP A 92 22.35 -16.91 10.90
N GLU A 93 21.77 -15.76 11.21
CA GLU A 93 21.18 -15.52 12.52
C GLU A 93 19.63 -15.55 12.44
N SER A 94 19.01 -16.09 13.49
CA SER A 94 17.54 -16.11 13.62
C SER A 94 16.95 -14.70 13.57
N PHE A 95 15.90 -14.52 12.78
CA PHE A 95 15.11 -13.29 12.77
C PHE A 95 14.58 -12.92 14.15
N PHE A 96 14.15 -13.92 14.93
CA PHE A 96 13.65 -13.68 16.28
C PHE A 96 14.72 -13.10 17.20
N THR A 97 15.98 -13.53 17.06
CA THR A 97 17.11 -12.98 17.81
C THR A 97 17.44 -11.57 17.34
N GLN A 98 17.54 -11.36 16.02
CA GLN A 98 17.87 -10.05 15.45
C GLN A 98 16.82 -8.99 15.80
N LEU A 99 15.53 -9.35 15.73
CA LEU A 99 14.43 -8.44 16.05
C LEU A 99 14.30 -8.10 17.54
N GLN A 100 14.99 -8.82 18.41
CA GLN A 100 15.11 -8.43 19.83
C GLN A 100 16.10 -7.28 20.03
N LEU A 101 17.02 -7.09 19.09
CA LEU A 101 18.01 -6.00 19.12
C LEU A 101 17.44 -4.70 18.58
N GLY A 102 16.45 -4.76 17.69
CA GLY A 102 15.82 -3.59 17.10
C GLY A 102 14.93 -3.93 15.92
N ASP A 103 14.19 -2.95 15.46
CA ASP A 103 13.36 -3.06 14.27
C ASP A 103 14.23 -3.08 13.01
N VAL A 104 13.72 -3.65 11.91
CA VAL A 104 14.41 -3.72 10.63
C VAL A 104 13.52 -3.14 9.54
N LEU A 105 14.04 -2.15 8.80
CA LEU A 105 13.41 -1.62 7.60
C LEU A 105 13.95 -2.34 6.36
N ILE A 106 13.05 -2.60 5.41
CA ILE A 106 13.37 -3.15 4.10
C ILE A 106 12.77 -2.23 3.04
N HIS A 107 13.63 -1.65 2.20
CA HIS A 107 13.23 -0.75 1.12
C HIS A 107 13.24 -1.50 -0.21
N ARG A 108 12.06 -1.90 -0.68
CA ARG A 108 11.86 -2.59 -1.96
C ARG A 108 11.78 -1.60 -3.11
N PRO A 109 12.21 -1.93 -4.32
CA PRO A 109 12.80 -3.19 -4.78
C PRO A 109 14.32 -3.26 -4.55
N TYR A 110 14.93 -2.27 -3.95
CA TYR A 110 16.38 -2.20 -3.73
C TYR A 110 16.87 -3.32 -2.81
N GLU A 111 16.09 -3.61 -1.76
CA GLU A 111 16.32 -4.75 -0.89
C GLU A 111 15.31 -5.87 -1.14
N SER A 112 15.76 -7.12 -1.00
CA SER A 112 15.00 -8.29 -1.41
C SER A 112 13.78 -8.58 -0.53
N PHE A 113 12.65 -8.85 -1.17
CA PHE A 113 11.46 -9.41 -0.55
C PHE A 113 11.68 -10.81 0.03
N ASP A 114 12.72 -11.51 -0.42
CA ASP A 114 13.04 -12.86 0.09
C ASP A 114 13.38 -12.87 1.57
N ALA A 115 13.77 -11.73 2.16
CA ALA A 115 13.91 -11.59 3.61
C ALA A 115 12.58 -11.81 4.35
N VAL A 116 11.46 -11.34 3.78
CA VAL A 116 10.11 -11.55 4.36
C VAL A 116 9.68 -13.01 4.21
N ILE A 117 9.98 -13.62 3.07
CA ILE A 117 9.75 -15.07 2.85
C ILE A 117 10.55 -15.91 3.84
N LYS A 118 11.83 -15.56 4.05
CA LYS A 118 12.72 -16.26 5.00
C LYS A 118 12.25 -16.08 6.47
N PHE A 119 11.76 -14.89 6.84
CA PHE A 119 11.15 -14.67 8.14
C PHE A 119 9.92 -15.57 8.35
N LEU A 120 9.02 -15.65 7.36
CA LEU A 120 7.87 -16.55 7.43
C LEU A 120 8.31 -18.02 7.45
N HIS A 121 9.30 -18.40 6.64
CA HIS A 121 9.86 -19.75 6.63
C HIS A 121 10.40 -20.14 8.01
N GLU A 122 11.17 -19.27 8.65
CA GLU A 122 11.65 -19.52 10.01
C GLU A 122 10.48 -19.67 11.00
N ALA A 123 9.48 -18.79 10.92
CA ALA A 123 8.30 -18.88 11.78
C ALA A 123 7.53 -20.19 11.60
N VAL A 124 7.42 -20.71 10.39
CA VAL A 124 6.76 -21.98 10.08
C VAL A 124 7.52 -23.17 10.71
N HIS A 125 8.85 -23.13 10.69
CA HIS A 125 9.69 -24.26 11.12
C HIS A 125 10.07 -24.20 12.61
N ASP A 126 9.94 -23.06 13.26
CA ASP A 126 10.23 -22.94 14.69
C ASP A 126 9.13 -23.60 15.56
N PRO A 127 9.44 -24.64 16.35
CA PRO A 127 8.45 -25.34 17.19
C PRO A 127 7.85 -24.46 18.29
N LYS A 128 8.50 -23.34 18.62
CA LYS A 128 8.00 -22.37 19.61
C LYS A 128 6.96 -21.41 19.04
N VAL A 129 6.82 -21.32 17.71
CA VAL A 129 5.76 -20.52 17.10
C VAL A 129 4.43 -21.24 17.20
N LEU A 130 3.46 -20.57 17.78
CA LEU A 130 2.12 -21.11 18.06
C LEU A 130 1.10 -20.68 17.01
N ALA A 131 1.18 -19.41 16.57
CA ALA A 131 0.21 -18.85 15.64
C ALA A 131 0.85 -17.91 14.62
N ILE A 132 0.27 -17.87 13.42
CA ILE A 132 0.64 -16.98 12.32
C ILE A 132 -0.64 -16.37 11.76
N HIS A 133 -0.76 -15.04 11.84
CA HIS A 133 -1.89 -14.29 11.30
C HIS A 133 -1.42 -13.41 10.13
N GLN A 134 -2.13 -13.43 9.02
CA GLN A 134 -1.75 -12.67 7.82
C GLN A 134 -2.94 -12.07 7.09
N THR A 135 -2.76 -10.85 6.56
CA THR A 135 -3.70 -10.26 5.61
C THR A 135 -3.26 -10.57 4.19
N ILE A 136 -4.19 -10.93 3.32
CA ILE A 136 -3.96 -11.18 1.89
C ILE A 136 -4.87 -10.26 1.07
N TYR A 137 -4.26 -9.47 0.19
CA TYR A 137 -4.97 -8.58 -0.73
C TYR A 137 -4.75 -8.96 -2.19
N ARG A 138 -3.49 -9.17 -2.58
CA ARG A 138 -3.05 -9.59 -3.92
C ARG A 138 -1.83 -10.47 -3.78
N THR A 139 -1.96 -11.71 -4.20
CA THR A 139 -0.88 -12.71 -4.08
C THR A 139 -0.08 -12.87 -5.36
N GLY A 140 -0.71 -12.59 -6.51
CA GLY A 140 -0.11 -12.88 -7.81
C GLY A 140 0.09 -14.38 -8.03
N SER A 141 0.99 -14.72 -8.93
CA SER A 141 1.32 -16.12 -9.30
C SER A 141 2.36 -16.78 -8.38
N ASP A 142 2.96 -16.06 -7.43
CA ASP A 142 3.95 -16.62 -6.51
C ASP A 142 3.28 -17.37 -5.36
N THR A 143 3.41 -18.67 -5.33
CA THR A 143 2.79 -19.56 -4.34
C THR A 143 3.62 -19.78 -3.08
N ARG A 144 4.84 -19.22 -2.97
CA ARG A 144 5.75 -19.49 -1.83
C ARG A 144 5.12 -19.16 -0.48
N MET A 145 4.44 -18.03 -0.36
CA MET A 145 3.75 -17.68 0.90
C MET A 145 2.58 -18.63 1.19
N LEU A 146 1.80 -19.02 0.17
CA LEU A 146 0.72 -19.99 0.32
C LEU A 146 1.26 -21.32 0.84
N ASN A 147 2.30 -21.84 0.19
CA ASN A 147 2.93 -23.11 0.56
C ASN A 147 3.44 -23.08 2.01
N LEU A 148 4.04 -21.96 2.44
CA LEU A 148 4.49 -21.77 3.82
C LEU A 148 3.33 -21.74 4.82
N LEU A 149 2.23 -21.07 4.50
CA LEU A 149 1.04 -21.06 5.37
C LEU A 149 0.38 -22.45 5.46
N GLN A 150 0.33 -23.18 4.34
CA GLN A 150 -0.12 -24.58 4.33
C GLN A 150 0.78 -25.47 5.20
N GLU A 151 2.09 -25.30 5.08
CA GLU A 151 3.05 -26.04 5.89
C GLU A 151 2.91 -25.70 7.39
N ALA A 152 2.63 -24.43 7.73
CA ALA A 152 2.36 -24.02 9.11
C ALA A 152 1.17 -24.77 9.71
N VAL A 153 0.06 -24.91 8.95
CA VAL A 153 -1.12 -25.70 9.38
C VAL A 153 -0.75 -27.16 9.58
N ARG A 154 -0.03 -27.79 8.63
CA ARG A 154 0.41 -29.20 8.76
C ARG A 154 1.31 -29.43 9.96
N ARG A 155 2.06 -28.41 10.39
CA ARG A 155 2.90 -28.43 11.60
C ARG A 155 2.13 -28.13 12.88
N GLY A 156 0.80 -28.05 12.81
CA GLY A 156 -0.07 -27.82 13.97
C GLY A 156 -0.10 -26.41 14.51
N LYS A 157 0.34 -25.41 13.72
CA LYS A 157 0.24 -24.00 14.11
C LYS A 157 -1.15 -23.46 13.81
N GLU A 158 -1.63 -22.57 14.67
CA GLU A 158 -2.81 -21.77 14.36
C GLU A 158 -2.49 -20.81 13.21
N VAL A 159 -3.23 -20.92 12.09
CA VAL A 159 -3.07 -20.04 10.95
C VAL A 159 -4.37 -19.31 10.70
N LEU A 160 -4.33 -17.98 10.84
CA LEU A 160 -5.45 -17.08 10.55
C LEU A 160 -5.11 -16.23 9.33
N VAL A 161 -5.96 -16.28 8.32
CA VAL A 161 -5.79 -15.46 7.11
C VAL A 161 -7.02 -14.60 6.87
N VAL A 162 -6.81 -13.29 6.82
CA VAL A 162 -7.84 -12.33 6.41
C VAL A 162 -7.67 -12.06 4.92
N VAL A 163 -8.60 -12.55 4.11
CA VAL A 163 -8.55 -12.47 2.64
C VAL A 163 -9.50 -11.39 2.15
N GLU A 164 -8.98 -10.44 1.35
CA GLU A 164 -9.79 -9.47 0.63
C GLU A 164 -10.19 -10.03 -0.73
N ILE A 165 -11.39 -10.60 -0.83
CA ILE A 165 -11.88 -11.23 -2.07
C ILE A 165 -12.32 -10.23 -3.13
N LYS A 166 -12.59 -8.96 -2.78
CA LYS A 166 -12.93 -7.89 -3.73
C LYS A 166 -11.67 -7.15 -4.24
N ALA A 167 -10.52 -7.83 -4.27
CA ALA A 167 -9.30 -7.32 -4.88
C ALA A 167 -9.42 -7.38 -6.40
N ARG A 168 -9.64 -6.22 -7.04
CA ARG A 168 -9.91 -6.11 -8.48
C ARG A 168 -8.84 -6.83 -9.32
N PHE A 169 -9.25 -7.74 -10.19
CA PHE A 169 -8.47 -8.64 -11.06
C PHE A 169 -7.79 -9.83 -10.37
N ASP A 170 -7.89 -9.98 -9.06
CA ASP A 170 -7.31 -11.10 -8.31
C ASP A 170 -8.41 -11.88 -7.53
N GLU A 171 -9.67 -11.60 -7.79
CA GLU A 171 -10.80 -12.15 -7.01
C GLU A 171 -10.81 -13.69 -7.04
N GLU A 172 -10.71 -14.29 -8.21
CA GLU A 172 -10.73 -15.76 -8.37
C GLU A 172 -9.49 -16.40 -7.73
N THR A 173 -8.32 -15.81 -7.95
CA THR A 173 -7.07 -16.27 -7.34
C THR A 173 -7.16 -16.25 -5.82
N ASN A 174 -7.68 -15.18 -5.24
CA ASN A 174 -7.82 -15.03 -3.80
C ASN A 174 -8.85 -16.01 -3.20
N ILE A 175 -9.95 -16.29 -3.92
CA ILE A 175 -10.93 -17.30 -3.51
C ILE A 175 -10.29 -18.70 -3.51
N ASN A 176 -9.60 -19.08 -4.59
CA ASN A 176 -8.96 -20.38 -4.69
C ASN A 176 -7.89 -20.58 -3.59
N TRP A 177 -7.14 -19.55 -3.26
CA TRP A 177 -6.19 -19.55 -2.15
C TRP A 177 -6.87 -19.77 -0.80
N ALA A 178 -7.94 -19.02 -0.54
CA ALA A 178 -8.70 -19.13 0.69
C ALA A 178 -9.25 -20.55 0.87
N GLU A 179 -9.91 -21.10 -0.15
CA GLU A 179 -10.47 -22.45 -0.12
C GLU A 179 -9.39 -23.53 0.10
N SER A 180 -8.23 -23.39 -0.53
CA SER A 180 -7.13 -24.34 -0.36
C SER A 180 -6.54 -24.33 1.05
N LEU A 181 -6.52 -23.20 1.72
CA LEU A 181 -6.06 -23.05 3.11
C LEU A 181 -7.14 -23.54 4.09
N GLU A 182 -8.42 -23.21 3.84
CA GLU A 182 -9.53 -23.63 4.68
C GLU A 182 -9.68 -25.17 4.69
N ALA A 183 -9.50 -25.81 3.52
CA ALA A 183 -9.57 -27.26 3.37
C ALA A 183 -8.57 -28.04 4.24
N ILE A 184 -7.45 -27.43 4.63
CA ILE A 184 -6.42 -28.04 5.47
C ILE A 184 -6.48 -27.58 6.92
N GLY A 185 -7.47 -26.74 7.31
CA GLY A 185 -7.72 -26.32 8.68
C GLY A 185 -7.22 -24.94 9.07
N ALA A 186 -6.84 -24.08 8.12
CA ALA A 186 -6.61 -22.67 8.40
C ALA A 186 -7.92 -21.94 8.70
N GLN A 187 -7.90 -20.96 9.59
CA GLN A 187 -9.02 -20.05 9.80
C GLN A 187 -9.01 -18.96 8.73
N ILE A 188 -10.04 -18.92 7.90
CA ILE A 188 -10.19 -17.90 6.86
C ILE A 188 -11.28 -16.91 7.23
N VAL A 189 -10.97 -15.63 7.04
CA VAL A 189 -11.93 -14.53 7.23
C VAL A 189 -11.98 -13.69 5.96
N TYR A 190 -13.16 -13.55 5.40
CA TYR A 190 -13.41 -12.81 4.15
C TYR A 190 -13.74 -11.34 4.44
N GLY A 191 -12.77 -10.62 5.02
CA GLY A 191 -12.91 -9.19 5.31
C GLY A 191 -14.03 -8.83 6.28
N MET A 192 -14.40 -7.55 6.30
CA MET A 192 -15.52 -7.02 7.10
C MET A 192 -16.63 -6.49 6.20
N VAL A 193 -17.88 -6.67 6.60
CA VAL A 193 -19.03 -6.08 5.89
C VAL A 193 -18.91 -4.55 5.90
N GLY A 194 -18.97 -3.95 4.73
CA GLY A 194 -18.91 -2.49 4.55
C GLY A 194 -17.51 -1.87 4.56
N LEU A 195 -16.48 -2.61 4.97
CA LEU A 195 -15.10 -2.15 4.97
C LEU A 195 -14.22 -3.11 4.15
N LYS A 196 -13.37 -2.54 3.29
CA LYS A 196 -12.39 -3.30 2.52
C LYS A 196 -11.08 -3.41 3.30
N THR A 197 -10.56 -4.63 3.49
CA THR A 197 -9.28 -4.83 4.18
C THR A 197 -8.11 -4.55 3.22
N HIS A 198 -7.35 -3.49 3.51
CA HIS A 198 -6.20 -3.11 2.68
C HIS A 198 -4.88 -3.00 3.47
N ALA A 199 -4.91 -3.19 4.78
CA ALA A 199 -3.73 -3.28 5.62
C ALA A 199 -2.86 -4.49 5.23
N LYS A 200 -1.53 -4.35 5.26
CA LYS A 200 -0.56 -5.42 4.97
C LYS A 200 0.16 -5.75 6.25
N MET A 201 -0.26 -6.83 6.88
CA MET A 201 0.21 -7.26 8.20
C MET A 201 0.46 -8.77 8.21
N LEU A 202 1.56 -9.16 8.83
CA LEU A 202 1.88 -10.52 9.23
C LEU A 202 2.25 -10.49 10.70
N LEU A 203 1.63 -11.31 11.53
CA LEU A 203 1.87 -11.42 12.96
C LEU A 203 2.23 -12.86 13.32
N VAL A 204 3.34 -13.03 14.01
CA VAL A 204 3.83 -14.32 14.51
C VAL A 204 3.81 -14.29 16.04
N MET A 205 3.18 -15.28 16.65
CA MET A 205 3.13 -15.47 18.08
C MET A 205 4.02 -16.65 18.51
N ARG A 206 5.05 -16.37 19.29
CA ARG A 206 6.09 -17.32 19.68
C ARG A 206 6.15 -17.46 21.19
N GLN A 207 6.22 -18.70 21.67
CA GLN A 207 6.43 -19.00 23.09
C GLN A 207 7.89 -18.73 23.46
N GLU A 208 8.11 -17.82 24.40
CA GLU A 208 9.44 -17.52 24.97
C GLU A 208 9.40 -17.65 26.49
N GLY A 209 9.93 -18.76 26.98
CA GLY A 209 9.77 -19.12 28.37
C GLY A 209 8.30 -19.29 28.73
N LYS A 210 7.82 -18.54 29.72
CA LYS A 210 6.41 -18.55 30.15
C LYS A 210 5.53 -17.52 29.47
N ARG A 211 6.05 -16.76 28.48
CA ARG A 211 5.34 -15.66 27.85
C ARG A 211 5.23 -15.89 26.35
N ILE A 212 4.17 -15.33 25.76
CA ILE A 212 4.02 -15.24 24.31
C ILE A 212 4.60 -13.90 23.87
N LYS A 213 5.64 -13.95 23.04
CA LYS A 213 6.22 -12.79 22.36
C LYS A 213 5.66 -12.69 20.92
N ARG A 214 5.43 -11.48 20.48
CA ARG A 214 4.89 -11.19 19.16
C ARG A 214 5.96 -10.58 18.29
N TYR A 215 5.98 -10.99 17.04
CA TYR A 215 6.82 -10.47 15.98
C TYR A 215 5.91 -10.12 14.81
N ALA A 216 6.11 -8.98 14.20
CA ALA A 216 5.26 -8.54 13.12
C ALA A 216 6.06 -8.04 11.92
N HIS A 217 5.48 -8.22 10.74
CA HIS A 217 5.86 -7.52 9.54
C HIS A 217 4.68 -6.64 9.10
N VAL A 218 4.96 -5.37 8.83
CA VAL A 218 4.01 -4.41 8.29
C VAL A 218 4.58 -3.78 7.03
N SER A 219 3.75 -3.50 6.03
CA SER A 219 4.20 -3.04 4.72
C SER A 219 3.28 -1.99 4.11
N THR A 220 3.87 -1.05 3.38
CA THR A 220 3.13 -0.12 2.53
C THR A 220 2.56 -0.83 1.30
N GLY A 221 3.21 -1.89 0.83
CA GLY A 221 2.84 -2.67 -0.37
C GLY A 221 2.46 -4.12 -0.09
N ASN A 222 1.84 -4.74 -1.08
CA ASN A 222 1.30 -6.10 -0.99
C ASN A 222 2.36 -7.19 -0.80
N TYR A 223 1.92 -8.36 -0.32
CA TYR A 223 2.68 -9.60 -0.29
C TYR A 223 2.64 -10.30 -1.66
N ASN A 224 3.34 -9.70 -2.62
CA ASN A 224 3.38 -10.19 -4.00
C ASN A 224 4.81 -10.02 -4.53
N ALA A 225 5.50 -11.14 -4.78
CA ALA A 225 6.92 -11.13 -5.17
C ALA A 225 7.16 -10.49 -6.54
N ASN A 226 6.17 -10.50 -7.45
CA ASN A 226 6.31 -9.86 -8.75
C ASN A 226 6.24 -8.33 -8.61
N THR A 227 5.24 -7.81 -7.89
CA THR A 227 5.15 -6.36 -7.66
C THR A 227 6.28 -5.87 -6.75
N ALA A 228 6.80 -6.71 -5.86
CA ALA A 228 7.94 -6.38 -5.00
C ALA A 228 9.25 -6.09 -5.78
N LYS A 229 9.33 -6.51 -7.04
CA LYS A 229 10.47 -6.21 -7.94
C LYS A 229 10.28 -4.94 -8.77
N LEU A 230 9.06 -4.43 -8.83
CA LEU A 230 8.66 -3.33 -9.72
C LEU A 230 8.18 -2.08 -8.98
N TYR A 231 7.74 -2.24 -7.72
CA TYR A 231 7.15 -1.16 -6.91
C TYR A 231 8.09 -0.76 -5.80
N THR A 232 8.24 0.55 -5.60
CA THR A 232 8.92 1.04 -4.40
C THR A 232 7.97 0.94 -3.22
N ASP A 233 8.35 0.15 -2.24
CA ASP A 233 7.61 -0.01 -0.99
C ASP A 233 8.58 -0.10 0.19
N ILE A 234 8.09 0.25 1.36
CA ILE A 234 8.84 0.11 2.60
C ILE A 234 8.08 -0.85 3.50
N CYS A 235 8.79 -1.79 4.09
CA CYS A 235 8.24 -2.64 5.12
C CYS A 235 9.13 -2.67 6.35
N MET A 236 8.54 -3.05 7.47
CA MET A 236 9.22 -3.12 8.75
C MET A 236 8.95 -4.47 9.42
N LEU A 237 10.02 -5.11 9.87
CA LEU A 237 9.97 -6.21 10.82
C LEU A 237 10.21 -5.66 12.22
N THR A 238 9.39 -6.07 13.19
CA THR A 238 9.42 -5.53 14.55
C THR A 238 9.04 -6.56 15.60
N SER A 239 9.64 -6.43 16.77
CA SER A 239 9.19 -7.10 18.00
C SER A 239 8.72 -6.09 19.06
N ASN A 240 8.51 -4.82 18.69
CA ASN A 240 8.03 -3.80 19.61
C ASN A 240 6.72 -4.24 20.29
N LEU A 241 6.74 -4.30 21.59
CA LEU A 241 5.65 -4.88 22.39
C LEU A 241 4.31 -4.17 22.20
N THR A 242 4.34 -2.84 22.11
CA THR A 242 3.12 -2.03 21.93
C THR A 242 2.58 -2.21 20.53
N LEU A 243 3.43 -2.04 19.53
CA LEU A 243 3.01 -2.09 18.12
C LEU A 243 2.49 -3.49 17.73
N THR A 244 3.20 -4.55 18.13
CA THR A 244 2.77 -5.92 17.80
C THR A 244 1.48 -6.34 18.52
N ARG A 245 1.25 -5.84 19.73
CA ARG A 245 -0.03 -6.03 20.45
C ARG A 245 -1.17 -5.27 19.75
N GLU A 246 -0.91 -4.07 19.28
CA GLU A 246 -1.91 -3.27 18.56
C GLU A 246 -2.26 -3.89 17.21
N ILE A 247 -1.29 -4.49 16.52
CA ILE A 247 -1.52 -5.30 15.31
C ILE A 247 -2.43 -6.50 15.62
N GLU A 248 -2.20 -7.20 16.73
CA GLU A 248 -3.09 -8.29 17.19
C GLU A 248 -4.52 -7.78 17.43
N TYR A 249 -4.70 -6.59 18.01
CA TYR A 249 -6.02 -6.01 18.18
C TYR A 249 -6.72 -5.75 16.85
N VAL A 250 -5.98 -5.34 15.80
CA VAL A 250 -6.55 -5.19 14.46
C VAL A 250 -6.99 -6.54 13.90
N PHE A 251 -6.19 -7.60 14.03
CA PHE A 251 -6.62 -8.95 13.63
C PHE A 251 -7.88 -9.39 14.36
N ARG A 252 -7.95 -9.20 15.69
CA ARG A 252 -9.15 -9.52 16.49
C ARG A 252 -10.37 -8.71 16.06
N HIS A 253 -10.18 -7.43 15.69
CA HIS A 253 -11.25 -6.61 15.15
C HIS A 253 -11.75 -7.14 13.81
N LEU A 254 -10.83 -7.51 12.90
CA LEU A 254 -11.17 -8.05 11.59
C LEU A 254 -11.90 -9.40 11.66
N THR A 255 -11.61 -10.22 12.67
CA THR A 255 -12.17 -11.57 12.79
C THR A 255 -13.45 -11.62 13.61
N SER A 256 -13.50 -10.90 14.70
CA SER A 256 -14.58 -10.99 15.72
C SER A 256 -15.37 -9.70 15.89
N GLN A 257 -15.08 -8.68 15.10
CA GLN A 257 -15.72 -7.35 15.15
C GLN A 257 -15.66 -6.69 16.54
N ILE A 258 -14.73 -7.13 17.39
CA ILE A 258 -14.50 -6.52 18.70
C ILE A 258 -13.98 -5.09 18.47
N ALA A 259 -14.55 -4.11 19.18
CA ALA A 259 -14.13 -2.72 19.09
C ALA A 259 -12.63 -2.57 19.38
N LEU A 260 -11.96 -1.74 18.58
CA LEU A 260 -10.55 -1.45 18.81
C LEU A 260 -10.38 -0.67 20.11
N PRO A 261 -9.45 -1.08 20.98
CA PRO A 261 -9.10 -0.29 22.15
C PRO A 261 -8.40 1.01 21.75
N ARG A 262 -8.15 1.89 22.70
CA ARG A 262 -7.33 3.09 22.44
C ARG A 262 -5.92 2.68 22.01
N MET A 263 -5.58 2.97 20.76
CA MET A 263 -4.26 2.72 20.19
C MET A 263 -3.26 3.81 20.63
N ARG A 264 -2.03 3.42 20.90
CA ARG A 264 -0.94 4.32 21.33
C ARG A 264 0.02 4.65 20.20
N GLN A 265 0.30 3.69 19.34
CA GLN A 265 1.28 3.80 18.24
C GLN A 265 0.64 3.58 16.88
N LEU A 266 -0.10 2.50 16.72
CA LEU A 266 -0.71 2.15 15.44
C LEU A 266 -1.90 3.06 15.14
N LEU A 267 -1.92 3.62 13.94
CA LEU A 267 -3.07 4.34 13.42
C LEU A 267 -3.84 3.43 12.48
N VAL A 268 -5.16 3.44 12.63
CA VAL A 268 -6.05 2.55 11.87
C VAL A 268 -7.19 3.38 11.25
N ALA A 269 -7.37 3.27 9.94
CA ALA A 269 -8.57 3.76 9.29
C ALA A 269 -9.68 2.68 9.38
N PRO A 270 -10.97 3.08 9.52
CA PRO A 270 -11.49 4.46 9.55
C PRO A 270 -11.52 5.11 10.94
N PHE A 271 -10.79 4.59 11.94
CA PHE A 271 -10.99 4.92 13.35
C PHE A 271 -10.21 6.17 13.81
N ASN A 272 -8.88 6.18 13.65
CA ASN A 272 -8.04 7.25 14.20
C ASN A 272 -6.99 7.81 13.23
N LEU A 273 -6.81 7.22 12.03
CA LEU A 273 -5.75 7.61 11.11
C LEU A 273 -5.96 9.03 10.60
N GLN A 274 -7.11 9.34 9.96
CA GLN A 274 -7.39 10.67 9.43
C GLN A 274 -7.36 11.74 10.54
N ALA A 275 -8.03 11.48 11.67
CA ALA A 275 -8.06 12.41 12.80
C ALA A 275 -6.65 12.71 13.35
N THR A 276 -5.75 11.72 13.32
CA THR A 276 -4.36 11.93 13.76
C THR A 276 -3.59 12.76 12.74
N MET A 277 -3.74 12.52 11.43
CA MET A 277 -3.08 13.35 10.41
C MET A 277 -3.56 14.80 10.48
N LEU A 278 -4.87 15.04 10.61
CA LEU A 278 -5.43 16.38 10.81
C LEU A 278 -4.85 17.05 12.05
N ARG A 279 -4.71 16.32 13.14
CA ARG A 279 -4.12 16.87 14.37
C ARG A 279 -2.65 17.23 14.17
N GLN A 280 -1.86 16.42 13.44
CA GLN A 280 -0.45 16.75 13.15
C GLN A 280 -0.35 18.00 12.27
N ILE A 281 -1.20 18.14 11.25
CA ILE A 281 -1.29 19.35 10.41
C ILE A 281 -1.65 20.56 11.26
N ALA A 282 -2.61 20.43 12.17
CA ALA A 282 -3.01 21.52 13.08
C ALA A 282 -1.89 21.92 14.05
N VAL A 283 -1.09 20.97 14.55
CA VAL A 283 0.07 21.24 15.41
C VAL A 283 1.16 22.00 14.62
N ALA A 284 1.45 21.57 13.38
CA ALA A 284 2.38 22.27 12.49
C ALA A 284 1.92 23.72 12.21
N LYS A 285 0.64 23.90 11.86
CA LYS A 285 0.03 25.21 11.67
C LYS A 285 0.20 26.10 12.91
N ARG A 286 -0.15 25.59 14.08
CA ARG A 286 -0.06 26.33 15.34
C ARG A 286 1.37 26.76 15.65
N ALA A 287 2.38 25.91 15.38
CA ALA A 287 3.78 26.26 15.60
C ALA A 287 4.19 27.48 14.78
N CYS A 288 3.80 27.55 13.51
CA CYS A 288 4.06 28.71 12.65
C CYS A 288 3.32 29.96 13.13
N VAL A 289 2.05 29.87 13.51
CA VAL A 289 1.28 30.99 14.08
C VAL A 289 1.94 31.54 15.34
N MET A 290 2.58 30.68 16.12
CA MET A 290 3.31 31.10 17.33
C MET A 290 4.73 31.56 17.06
N GLY A 291 5.15 31.78 15.81
CA GLY A 291 6.46 32.29 15.40
C GLY A 291 7.55 31.23 15.24
N GLY A 292 7.26 29.96 15.44
CA GLY A 292 8.13 28.84 15.09
C GLY A 292 8.11 28.52 13.59
N SER A 293 8.63 27.36 13.21
CA SER A 293 8.54 26.86 11.84
C SER A 293 8.08 25.40 11.79
N ALA A 294 7.47 25.00 10.67
CA ALA A 294 7.08 23.63 10.47
C ALA A 294 7.23 23.22 9.01
N LYS A 295 7.57 21.93 8.80
CA LYS A 295 7.66 21.29 7.50
C LYS A 295 6.84 20.00 7.50
N ILE A 296 6.07 19.79 6.42
CA ILE A 296 5.37 18.55 6.15
C ILE A 296 5.94 17.98 4.85
N VAL A 297 6.35 16.72 4.86
CA VAL A 297 6.69 15.99 3.65
C VAL A 297 5.79 14.74 3.58
N ALA A 298 5.03 14.62 2.51
CA ALA A 298 4.14 13.48 2.35
C ALA A 298 4.29 12.86 0.96
N LYS A 299 4.58 11.55 0.94
CA LYS A 299 4.61 10.74 -0.27
C LYS A 299 3.44 9.77 -0.25
N MET A 300 2.70 9.68 -1.35
CA MET A 300 1.55 8.79 -1.51
C MET A 300 1.19 8.63 -2.99
N ASN A 301 0.31 7.67 -3.29
CA ASN A 301 -0.13 7.53 -4.69
C ASN A 301 -1.15 8.60 -5.08
N SER A 302 -2.07 8.94 -4.18
CA SER A 302 -3.14 9.91 -4.48
C SER A 302 -3.54 10.74 -3.27
N LEU A 303 -3.84 12.01 -3.51
CA LEU A 303 -4.37 12.97 -2.53
C LEU A 303 -5.74 13.47 -3.01
N THR A 304 -6.82 12.83 -2.53
CA THR A 304 -8.20 13.17 -2.93
C THR A 304 -9.16 13.28 -1.74
N ASP A 305 -8.63 13.40 -0.52
CA ASP A 305 -9.43 13.66 0.68
C ASP A 305 -9.60 15.17 0.89
N ASN A 306 -10.81 15.68 0.67
CA ASN A 306 -11.12 17.10 0.76
C ASN A 306 -10.79 17.70 2.14
N VAL A 307 -10.94 16.93 3.22
CA VAL A 307 -10.71 17.44 4.58
C VAL A 307 -9.20 17.63 4.81
N LEU A 308 -8.39 16.66 4.40
CA LEU A 308 -6.93 16.75 4.49
C LEU A 308 -6.37 17.83 3.55
N VAL A 309 -6.88 17.95 2.32
CA VAL A 309 -6.47 19.01 1.39
C VAL A 309 -6.75 20.40 1.97
N LYS A 310 -7.96 20.65 2.48
CA LYS A 310 -8.30 21.93 3.14
C LYS A 310 -7.39 22.22 4.35
N ALA A 311 -7.05 21.19 5.13
CA ALA A 311 -6.15 21.34 6.26
C ALA A 311 -4.72 21.71 5.83
N LEU A 312 -4.20 21.09 4.76
CA LEU A 312 -2.88 21.43 4.19
C LEU A 312 -2.84 22.87 3.68
N ILE A 313 -3.84 23.30 2.90
CA ILE A 313 -3.96 24.66 2.41
C ILE A 313 -3.97 25.64 3.59
N GLY A 314 -4.83 25.41 4.58
CA GLY A 314 -4.90 26.27 5.76
C GLY A 314 -3.65 26.26 6.62
N ALA A 315 -2.81 25.24 6.57
CA ALA A 315 -1.51 25.22 7.22
C ALA A 315 -0.46 26.02 6.43
N ALA A 316 -0.42 25.86 5.11
CA ALA A 316 0.47 26.61 4.22
C ALA A 316 0.23 28.12 4.31
N GLN A 317 -1.04 28.55 4.35
CA GLN A 317 -1.43 29.95 4.56
C GLN A 317 -0.90 30.55 5.87
N GLN A 318 -0.56 29.72 6.84
CA GLN A 318 0.04 30.13 8.11
C GLN A 318 1.56 29.87 8.17
N GLY A 319 2.19 29.62 7.03
CA GLY A 319 3.65 29.55 6.90
C GLY A 319 4.25 28.15 6.99
N VAL A 320 3.46 27.08 7.06
CA VAL A 320 3.99 25.70 7.00
C VAL A 320 4.51 25.42 5.59
N THR A 321 5.73 24.90 5.49
CA THR A 321 6.29 24.41 4.21
C THR A 321 5.84 22.99 3.97
N ILE A 322 5.30 22.71 2.78
CA ILE A 322 4.70 21.41 2.44
C ILE A 322 5.29 20.90 1.13
N ASP A 323 5.92 19.74 1.18
CA ASP A 323 6.43 19.00 0.03
C ASP A 323 5.60 17.72 -0.18
N LEU A 324 4.98 17.59 -1.34
CA LEU A 324 4.14 16.45 -1.69
C LEU A 324 4.73 15.70 -2.88
N VAL A 325 4.88 14.37 -2.74
CA VAL A 325 5.24 13.46 -3.83
C VAL A 325 4.03 12.58 -4.12
N ILE A 326 3.31 12.88 -5.21
CA ILE A 326 2.03 12.26 -5.53
C ILE A 326 2.08 11.73 -6.96
N ARG A 327 2.04 10.42 -7.12
CA ARG A 327 2.15 9.74 -8.42
C ARG A 327 0.87 9.82 -9.27
N GLY A 328 -0.29 9.78 -8.63
CA GLY A 328 -1.60 9.68 -9.29
C GLY A 328 -2.46 10.92 -9.07
N ALA A 329 -3.74 10.72 -8.78
CA ALA A 329 -4.71 11.80 -8.66
C ALA A 329 -4.40 12.74 -7.49
N CYS A 330 -4.37 14.03 -7.78
CA CYS A 330 -4.25 15.10 -6.79
C CYS A 330 -5.35 16.13 -7.04
N ILE A 331 -6.16 16.42 -6.01
CA ILE A 331 -7.21 17.46 -6.09
C ILE A 331 -6.81 18.76 -5.39
N LEU A 332 -5.56 18.87 -4.92
CA LEU A 332 -5.07 20.11 -4.35
C LEU A 332 -4.90 21.12 -5.49
N PRO A 333 -5.58 22.26 -5.46
CA PRO A 333 -5.46 23.28 -6.50
C PRO A 333 -4.05 23.88 -6.51
N VAL A 334 -3.53 24.17 -7.71
CA VAL A 334 -2.21 24.82 -7.86
C VAL A 334 -2.31 26.33 -7.67
N ASP A 335 -3.46 26.94 -7.96
CA ASP A 335 -3.68 28.41 -7.92
C ASP A 335 -4.33 28.83 -6.60
N VAL A 336 -3.79 28.43 -5.46
CA VAL A 336 -4.33 28.85 -4.16
C VAL A 336 -3.67 30.16 -3.73
N PRO A 337 -4.44 31.24 -3.51
CA PRO A 337 -3.86 32.50 -3.02
C PRO A 337 -3.13 32.33 -1.68
N CYS A 338 -2.02 33.05 -1.51
CA CYS A 338 -1.21 33.10 -0.28
C CYS A 338 -0.48 31.80 0.08
N VAL A 339 -0.34 30.85 -0.86
CA VAL A 339 0.46 29.62 -0.64
C VAL A 339 1.61 29.46 -1.65
N GLU A 340 1.83 30.46 -2.50
CA GLU A 340 2.94 30.47 -3.46
C GLU A 340 4.26 30.15 -2.72
N ASN A 341 5.02 29.23 -3.27
CA ASN A 341 6.27 28.72 -2.69
C ASN A 341 6.15 27.98 -1.33
N ARG A 342 4.94 27.78 -0.79
CA ARG A 342 4.73 27.02 0.45
C ARG A 342 4.33 25.57 0.21
N ILE A 343 3.62 25.28 -0.88
CA ILE A 343 3.27 23.93 -1.28
C ILE A 343 3.98 23.62 -2.59
N ARG A 344 4.72 22.54 -2.60
CA ARG A 344 5.37 21.98 -3.80
C ARG A 344 4.84 20.59 -4.02
N ILE A 345 4.37 20.30 -5.24
CA ILE A 345 3.83 19.00 -5.62
C ILE A 345 4.68 18.44 -6.75
N ARG A 346 5.10 17.19 -6.59
CA ARG A 346 5.85 16.45 -7.60
C ARG A 346 5.24 15.10 -7.86
N SER A 347 5.32 14.65 -9.11
CA SER A 347 5.04 13.28 -9.51
C SER A 347 6.31 12.67 -10.08
N ILE A 348 6.62 11.45 -9.69
CA ILE A 348 7.79 10.72 -10.18
C ILE A 348 7.33 9.58 -11.08
N VAL A 349 7.85 9.56 -12.31
CA VAL A 349 7.59 8.51 -13.30
C VAL A 349 8.93 8.02 -13.84
N GLY A 350 9.48 7.00 -13.20
CA GLY A 350 10.77 6.42 -13.54
C GLY A 350 10.70 4.91 -13.71
N ARG A 351 11.85 4.25 -13.53
CA ARG A 351 12.01 2.81 -13.69
C ARG A 351 11.05 1.98 -12.83
N PHE A 352 10.86 2.37 -11.58
CA PHE A 352 9.99 1.68 -10.62
C PHE A 352 8.71 2.46 -10.38
N LEU A 353 7.62 1.74 -10.13
CA LEU A 353 6.36 2.39 -9.77
C LEU A 353 6.45 2.88 -8.33
N GLU A 354 6.33 4.18 -8.13
CA GLU A 354 6.30 4.79 -6.82
C GLU A 354 5.03 4.42 -6.07
N HIS A 355 5.17 3.71 -4.93
CA HIS A 355 4.02 3.10 -4.25
C HIS A 355 4.05 3.26 -2.73
N SER A 356 5.20 3.56 -2.14
CA SER A 356 5.31 3.76 -0.69
C SER A 356 4.49 4.98 -0.22
N ARG A 357 3.98 4.91 1.03
CA ARG A 357 3.31 6.03 1.68
C ARG A 357 4.08 6.39 2.93
N ILE A 358 4.52 7.66 2.98
CA ILE A 358 5.35 8.21 4.04
C ILE A 358 4.78 9.55 4.43
N PHE A 359 4.54 9.77 5.73
CA PHE A 359 4.05 11.03 6.26
C PHE A 359 5.03 11.55 7.31
N TYR A 360 5.71 12.65 7.01
CA TYR A 360 6.72 13.26 7.86
C TYR A 360 6.29 14.66 8.28
N PHE A 361 6.46 14.94 9.56
CA PHE A 361 6.18 16.23 10.18
C PHE A 361 7.39 16.64 11.00
N GLU A 362 7.92 17.82 10.71
CA GLU A 362 8.97 18.47 11.49
C GLU A 362 8.46 19.80 12.01
N ILE A 363 8.58 20.01 13.30
CA ILE A 363 8.06 21.18 13.98
C ILE A 363 9.18 21.74 14.85
N ASN A 364 9.55 22.99 14.60
CA ASN A 364 10.56 23.72 15.33
C ASN A 364 9.87 24.82 16.15
N ALA A 365 9.79 24.62 17.45
CA ALA A 365 9.23 25.60 18.37
C ALA A 365 10.21 26.74 18.66
N LEU A 366 9.70 27.89 19.07
CA LEU A 366 10.53 29.07 19.42
C LEU A 366 11.58 28.82 20.51
N ASN A 367 11.32 27.85 21.39
CA ASN A 367 12.26 27.46 22.43
C ASN A 367 13.42 26.58 21.94
N GLY A 368 13.57 26.39 20.63
CA GLY A 368 14.60 25.56 20.01
C GLY A 368 14.30 24.07 20.02
N GLN A 369 13.17 23.62 20.57
CA GLN A 369 12.75 22.24 20.52
C GLN A 369 12.30 21.85 19.13
N THR A 370 12.91 20.80 18.57
CA THR A 370 12.49 20.17 17.31
C THR A 370 11.76 18.86 17.61
N ASN A 371 10.56 18.71 17.06
CA ASN A 371 9.78 17.47 17.13
C ASN A 371 9.63 16.91 15.72
N LYS A 372 10.16 15.70 15.51
CA LYS A 372 10.09 14.97 14.24
C LYS A 372 9.20 13.76 14.42
N ARG A 373 8.23 13.59 13.53
CA ARG A 373 7.33 12.44 13.51
C ARG A 373 7.22 11.90 12.11
N MET A 374 7.32 10.58 11.99
CA MET A 374 7.24 9.89 10.73
C MET A 374 6.34 8.67 10.85
N TRP A 375 5.48 8.47 9.87
CA TRP A 375 4.66 7.28 9.69
C TRP A 375 4.84 6.69 8.31
N LEU A 376 4.89 5.37 8.24
CA LEU A 376 4.69 4.61 7.03
C LEU A 376 3.26 4.08 7.02
N SER A 377 2.64 3.97 5.83
CA SER A 377 1.22 3.63 5.76
C SER A 377 0.87 2.74 4.57
N SER A 378 -0.20 1.97 4.73
CA SER A 378 -0.88 1.29 3.61
C SER A 378 -1.90 2.21 2.90
N ALA A 379 -2.25 3.35 3.51
CA ALA A 379 -3.28 4.29 3.04
C ALA A 379 -2.70 5.44 2.22
N ASP A 380 -3.37 5.76 1.14
CA ASP A 380 -3.31 7.09 0.51
C ASP A 380 -4.23 8.08 1.23
N TRP A 381 -4.04 9.37 1.06
CA TRP A 381 -4.96 10.38 1.59
C TRP A 381 -6.15 10.56 0.64
N MET A 382 -6.95 9.50 0.56
CA MET A 382 -8.21 9.43 -0.19
C MET A 382 -9.36 9.16 0.76
N SER A 383 -10.51 9.81 0.58
CA SER A 383 -11.69 9.62 1.44
C SER A 383 -12.12 8.15 1.53
N ARG A 384 -12.00 7.37 0.45
CA ARG A 384 -12.27 5.93 0.47
C ARG A 384 -11.29 5.13 1.35
N ASN A 385 -10.00 5.54 1.42
CA ASN A 385 -9.00 4.88 2.28
C ASN A 385 -9.26 5.26 3.74
N MET A 386 -9.57 6.52 3.99
CA MET A 386 -9.78 7.04 5.33
C MET A 386 -11.08 6.56 5.98
N MET A 387 -12.16 6.30 5.19
CA MET A 387 -13.50 6.06 5.71
C MET A 387 -14.10 4.68 5.37
N ARG A 388 -13.61 4.01 4.31
CA ARG A 388 -14.24 2.77 3.80
C ARG A 388 -13.27 1.60 3.68
N ARG A 389 -12.08 1.72 4.28
CA ARG A 389 -11.08 0.66 4.30
C ARG A 389 -10.48 0.50 5.69
N VAL A 390 -10.07 -0.73 5.98
CA VAL A 390 -9.17 -0.98 7.10
C VAL A 390 -7.75 -0.81 6.56
N GLU A 391 -7.12 0.29 6.95
CA GLU A 391 -5.74 0.66 6.61
C GLU A 391 -4.96 0.86 7.90
N ILE A 392 -3.64 0.75 7.82
CA ILE A 392 -2.76 1.04 8.95
C ILE A 392 -1.71 2.09 8.60
N ALA A 393 -1.30 2.85 9.62
CA ALA A 393 -0.06 3.58 9.61
C ALA A 393 0.68 3.35 10.93
N TRP A 394 1.97 3.09 10.84
CA TRP A 394 2.83 2.81 11.99
C TRP A 394 3.95 3.83 12.07
N PRO A 395 4.31 4.27 13.30
CA PRO A 395 5.36 5.26 13.48
C PRO A 395 6.74 4.62 13.30
N ILE A 396 7.67 5.39 12.76
CA ILE A 396 9.10 5.10 12.86
C ILE A 396 9.63 5.85 14.08
N LEU A 397 9.92 5.11 15.14
CA LEU A 397 10.32 5.68 16.43
C LEU A 397 11.83 5.90 16.53
N ASP A 398 12.61 5.07 15.87
CA ASP A 398 14.06 5.14 15.86
C ASP A 398 14.57 6.28 14.95
N GLY A 399 15.42 7.15 15.48
CA GLY A 399 15.93 8.31 14.75
C GLY A 399 16.85 7.96 13.58
N GLN A 400 17.60 6.87 13.66
CA GLN A 400 18.45 6.42 12.56
C GLN A 400 17.59 5.87 11.42
N MET A 401 16.52 5.14 11.73
CA MET A 401 15.55 4.69 10.74
C MET A 401 14.81 5.87 10.10
N GLN A 402 14.41 6.89 10.88
CA GLN A 402 13.82 8.11 10.31
C GLN A 402 14.78 8.77 9.32
N THR A 403 16.05 8.87 9.69
CA THR A 403 17.10 9.43 8.82
C THR A 403 17.25 8.60 7.56
N ARG A 404 17.28 7.28 7.67
CA ARG A 404 17.34 6.37 6.52
C ARG A 404 16.16 6.57 5.57
N VAL A 405 14.93 6.58 6.09
CA VAL A 405 13.71 6.80 5.27
C VAL A 405 13.76 8.17 4.60
N MET A 406 14.22 9.20 5.31
CA MET A 406 14.38 10.53 4.74
C MET A 406 15.37 10.52 3.57
N GLN A 407 16.55 9.94 3.76
CA GLN A 407 17.64 9.94 2.77
C GLN A 407 17.38 9.03 1.58
N GLU A 408 16.77 7.86 1.79
CA GLU A 408 16.56 6.87 0.73
C GLU A 408 15.19 7.00 0.04
N CYS A 409 14.16 7.51 0.74
CA CYS A 409 12.78 7.40 0.29
C CYS A 409 12.04 8.74 0.14
N LEU A 410 12.63 9.87 0.51
CA LEU A 410 12.02 11.19 0.37
C LEU A 410 12.94 12.19 -0.32
N LEU A 411 14.15 12.43 0.17
CA LEU A 411 15.06 13.41 -0.42
C LEU A 411 15.38 13.16 -1.90
N PRO A 412 15.66 11.92 -2.35
CA PRO A 412 15.92 11.67 -3.77
C PRO A 412 14.78 12.14 -4.67
N TYR A 413 13.54 12.01 -4.22
CA TYR A 413 12.37 12.46 -4.99
C TYR A 413 12.15 13.97 -4.95
N LEU A 414 12.58 14.63 -3.85
CA LEU A 414 12.48 16.08 -3.72
C LEU A 414 13.57 16.80 -4.52
N ASP A 415 14.71 16.13 -4.74
CA ASP A 415 15.86 16.68 -5.45
C ASP A 415 15.92 16.22 -6.91
N ASP A 416 15.03 15.28 -7.32
CA ASP A 416 14.96 14.74 -8.68
C ASP A 416 14.58 15.83 -9.70
N THR A 417 15.37 15.91 -10.77
CA THR A 417 15.18 16.85 -11.88
C THR A 417 15.00 16.15 -13.24
N GLU A 418 15.10 14.81 -13.27
CA GLU A 418 15.04 14.01 -14.50
C GLU A 418 13.69 13.30 -14.66
N ASP A 419 13.26 12.55 -13.62
CA ASP A 419 12.01 11.77 -13.62
C ASP A 419 10.84 12.51 -12.93
N ALA A 420 11.11 13.69 -12.34
CA ALA A 420 10.11 14.47 -11.63
C ALA A 420 9.31 15.40 -12.54
N TRP A 421 7.99 15.31 -12.41
CA TRP A 421 7.03 16.27 -12.96
C TRP A 421 6.58 17.21 -11.85
N VAL A 422 6.79 18.50 -12.03
CA VAL A 422 6.37 19.54 -11.07
C VAL A 422 5.01 20.07 -11.49
N LEU A 423 4.09 20.15 -10.55
CA LEU A 423 2.74 20.73 -10.72
C LEU A 423 2.70 22.16 -10.20
#